data_1d4720d6e758202e366f73f24b361afd
#
_entry.id   1d4720d6e758202e366f73f24b361afd
#
_cell.length_a   1.000
_cell.length_b   1.000
_cell.length_c   1.000
_cell.angle_alpha   90.00
_cell.angle_beta   90.00
_cell.angle_gamma   90.00
#
_symmetry.space_group_name_H-M   'P 1'
#
loop_
_entity.id
_entity.type
_entity.pdbx_description
1 polymer ?
#
loop_
_entity_poly.entity_id
_entity_poly.type
_entity_poly.pdbx_seq_one_letter_code
_entity_poly.pdbx_strand_id
1 'polypeptide(L)'
;ALVLAWPTALASVLLVSPRTGAASGQGGIRRWAPLAAIGVAVAGIAVYAWGGISLRLQQDPMEDLRWQYLRYGWDAAQAYLPWGSGWGSFKSVYAPFEPVGAMREVFALHAHNDLLETAIESGVPGLVLQLTLFVTVVCVTRKSLIDRTFHGPILGAAALAAFVPMVHSLVDYPLRTHSVAVVFALVLSFLLASASDAQ
;
A
#
# COMPACT_ATOMS: atom_id res chain seq x y z
N ALA A 1 -7.29 -1.12 3.80
CA ALA A 1 -6.49 -2.05 2.99
C ALA A 1 -5.37 -2.71 3.81
N LEU A 2 -4.59 -1.97 4.62
CA LEU A 2 -3.52 -2.52 5.47
C LEU A 2 -4.02 -3.56 6.49
N VAL A 3 -5.21 -3.39 7.05
CA VAL A 3 -5.81 -4.32 8.03
C VAL A 3 -6.07 -5.71 7.45
N LEU A 4 -6.25 -5.82 6.13
CA LEU A 4 -6.47 -7.11 5.45
C LEU A 4 -5.17 -7.75 4.95
N ALA A 5 -4.10 -6.97 4.74
CA ALA A 5 -2.81 -7.49 4.27
C ALA A 5 -2.07 -8.31 5.35
N TRP A 6 -2.19 -7.94 6.62
CA TRP A 6 -1.54 -8.64 7.72
C TRP A 6 -2.07 -10.05 7.96
N PRO A 7 -3.41 -10.30 7.96
CA PRO A 7 -3.95 -11.65 8.12
C PRO A 7 -3.58 -12.57 6.97
N THR A 8 -3.53 -12.07 5.74
CA THR A 8 -3.13 -12.88 4.58
C THR A 8 -1.66 -13.24 4.59
N ALA A 9 -0.77 -12.32 5.00
CA ALA A 9 0.65 -12.59 5.18
C ALA A 9 0.89 -13.60 6.32
N LEU A 10 0.19 -13.45 7.45
CA LEU A 10 0.28 -14.37 8.57
C LEU A 10 -0.26 -15.77 8.21
N ALA A 11 -1.38 -15.84 7.49
CA ALA A 11 -1.93 -17.09 6.99
C ALA A 11 -0.96 -17.79 6.03
N SER A 12 -0.28 -17.05 5.16
CA SER A 12 0.74 -17.60 4.24
C SER A 12 1.93 -18.18 4.98
N VAL A 13 2.42 -17.50 6.03
CA VAL A 13 3.53 -17.98 6.87
C VAL A 13 3.12 -19.24 7.64
N LEU A 14 1.90 -19.31 8.17
CA LEU A 14 1.41 -20.47 8.91
C LEU A 14 1.11 -21.67 8.02
N LEU A 15 0.75 -21.46 6.75
CA LEU A 15 0.53 -22.52 5.76
C LEU A 15 1.82 -23.14 5.22
N VAL A 16 2.94 -22.38 5.29
CA VAL A 16 4.26 -22.79 4.80
C VAL A 16 5.11 -23.47 5.88
N SER A 17 4.68 -23.50 7.15
CA SER A 17 5.43 -24.18 8.22
C SER A 17 5.69 -25.64 7.87
N PRO A 18 6.96 -26.11 7.88
CA PRO A 18 7.28 -27.51 7.57
C PRO A 18 6.60 -28.44 8.56
N ARG A 19 5.89 -29.42 8.01
CA ARG A 19 5.28 -30.50 8.80
C ARG A 19 6.38 -31.34 9.44
N THR A 20 6.78 -31.00 10.65
CA THR A 20 7.58 -31.91 11.46
C THR A 20 6.69 -33.08 11.91
N GLY A 21 7.12 -34.23 11.53
CA GLY A 21 6.88 -35.58 11.84
C GLY A 21 5.74 -36.01 12.77
N ALA A 22 5.10 -37.05 12.31
CA ALA A 22 4.24 -38.02 12.89
C ALA A 22 4.23 -38.18 14.44
N ALA A 23 3.03 -38.08 15.02
CA ALA A 23 2.65 -38.93 16.20
C ALA A 23 1.12 -39.03 16.30
N SER A 24 0.68 -40.27 16.17
CA SER A 24 -0.46 -40.92 16.83
C SER A 24 -1.75 -40.16 17.20
N GLY A 25 -2.82 -40.46 16.49
CA GLY A 25 -4.08 -40.94 17.05
C GLY A 25 -5.09 -40.03 17.76
N GLN A 26 -4.79 -38.76 18.13
CA GLN A 26 -5.77 -37.90 18.83
C GLN A 26 -5.82 -36.46 18.29
N GLY A 27 -5.48 -36.24 17.06
CA GLY A 27 -5.13 -34.94 16.48
C GLY A 27 -6.18 -34.23 15.61
N GLY A 28 -7.38 -34.77 15.43
CA GLY A 28 -8.34 -34.20 14.47
C GLY A 28 -8.72 -32.74 14.77
N ILE A 29 -9.24 -32.47 15.95
CA ILE A 29 -9.75 -31.13 16.33
C ILE A 29 -8.62 -30.15 16.66
N ARG A 30 -7.57 -30.61 17.35
CA ARG A 30 -6.47 -29.78 17.83
C ARG A 30 -5.65 -29.16 16.67
N ARG A 31 -5.54 -29.81 15.52
CA ARG A 31 -4.82 -29.30 14.34
C ARG A 31 -5.57 -28.20 13.60
N TRP A 32 -6.91 -28.15 13.74
CA TRP A 32 -7.76 -27.13 13.12
C TRP A 32 -8.02 -25.93 14.02
N ALA A 33 -7.74 -26.05 15.34
CA ALA A 33 -7.97 -25.00 16.31
C ALA A 33 -7.29 -23.65 15.93
N PRO A 34 -6.01 -23.59 15.50
CA PRO A 34 -5.40 -22.33 15.10
C PRO A 34 -6.04 -21.74 13.83
N LEU A 35 -6.42 -22.56 12.86
CA LEU A 35 -7.12 -22.11 11.66
C LEU A 35 -8.52 -21.61 11.98
N ALA A 36 -9.24 -22.27 12.88
CA ALA A 36 -10.53 -21.81 13.36
C ALA A 36 -10.41 -20.48 14.13
N ALA A 37 -9.40 -20.33 14.99
CA ALA A 37 -9.13 -19.08 15.70
C ALA A 37 -8.82 -17.92 14.73
N ILE A 38 -8.01 -18.16 13.70
CA ILE A 38 -7.73 -17.18 12.64
C ILE A 38 -9.03 -16.84 11.88
N GLY A 39 -9.83 -17.86 11.52
CA GLY A 39 -11.10 -17.65 10.85
C GLY A 39 -12.07 -16.78 11.67
N VAL A 40 -12.19 -17.03 12.98
CA VAL A 40 -13.00 -16.24 13.89
C VAL A 40 -12.47 -14.81 14.01
N ALA A 41 -11.14 -14.62 14.11
CA ALA A 41 -10.53 -13.30 14.17
C ALA A 41 -10.77 -12.50 12.87
N VAL A 42 -10.60 -13.12 11.72
CA VAL A 42 -10.86 -12.51 10.40
C VAL A 42 -12.35 -12.17 10.26
N ALA A 43 -13.24 -13.06 10.64
CA ALA A 43 -14.68 -12.80 10.63
C ALA A 43 -15.06 -11.64 11.57
N GLY A 44 -14.50 -11.59 12.78
CA GLY A 44 -14.71 -10.51 13.73
C GLY A 44 -14.23 -9.15 13.18
N ILE A 45 -13.04 -9.12 12.57
CA ILE A 45 -12.52 -7.93 11.91
C ILE A 45 -13.40 -7.52 10.73
N ALA A 46 -13.87 -8.48 9.93
CA ALA A 46 -14.75 -8.21 8.81
C ALA A 46 -16.10 -7.63 9.25
N VAL A 47 -16.71 -8.16 10.30
CA VAL A 47 -17.96 -7.64 10.89
C VAL A 47 -17.75 -6.23 11.45
N TYR A 48 -16.67 -6.00 12.18
CA TYR A 48 -16.33 -4.67 12.70
C TYR A 48 -16.09 -3.66 11.57
N ALA A 49 -15.33 -4.06 10.55
CA ALA A 49 -15.04 -3.21 9.40
C ALA A 49 -16.30 -2.92 8.55
N TRP A 50 -17.25 -3.88 8.50
CA TRP A 50 -18.46 -3.74 7.71
C TRP A 50 -19.31 -2.55 8.13
N GLY A 51 -19.43 -2.28 9.44
CA GLY A 51 -20.12 -1.10 9.94
C GLY A 51 -19.53 0.21 9.41
N GLY A 52 -18.21 0.34 9.42
CA GLY A 52 -17.53 1.50 8.84
C GLY A 52 -17.61 1.57 7.31
N ILE A 53 -17.55 0.43 6.64
CA ILE A 53 -17.67 0.35 5.17
C ILE A 53 -19.08 0.71 4.72
N SER A 54 -20.11 0.17 5.36
CA SER A 54 -21.51 0.43 5.01
C SER A 54 -21.89 1.91 5.19
N LEU A 55 -21.39 2.56 6.25
CA LEU A 55 -21.57 3.99 6.43
C LEU A 55 -20.89 4.81 5.32
N ARG A 56 -19.68 4.44 4.92
CA ARG A 56 -18.96 5.11 3.82
C ARG A 56 -19.60 4.89 2.46
N LEU A 57 -20.19 3.72 2.22
CA LEU A 57 -20.91 3.43 0.97
C LEU A 57 -22.23 4.20 0.85
N GLN A 58 -22.75 4.70 1.97
CA GLN A 58 -23.96 5.57 2.00
C GLN A 58 -23.61 7.06 1.82
N GLN A 59 -22.35 7.44 1.96
CA GLN A 59 -21.91 8.81 1.69
C GLN A 59 -21.89 9.04 0.17
N ASP A 60 -22.31 10.24 -0.25
CA ASP A 60 -22.19 10.62 -1.66
C ASP A 60 -20.72 10.63 -2.06
N PRO A 61 -20.30 9.85 -3.07
CA PRO A 61 -18.93 9.85 -3.55
C PRO A 61 -18.41 11.25 -3.96
N MET A 62 -19.33 12.15 -4.36
CA MET A 62 -18.99 13.52 -4.72
C MET A 62 -18.73 14.43 -3.52
N GLU A 63 -19.15 14.02 -2.32
CA GLU A 63 -18.78 14.69 -1.06
C GLU A 63 -17.42 14.22 -0.50
N ASP A 64 -16.82 13.18 -1.08
CA ASP A 64 -15.49 12.74 -0.70
C ASP A 64 -14.46 13.83 -1.07
N LEU A 65 -13.80 14.39 -0.07
CA LEU A 65 -12.76 15.40 -0.21
C LEU A 65 -11.64 14.97 -1.18
N ARG A 66 -11.44 13.67 -1.39
CA ARG A 66 -10.44 13.12 -2.32
C ARG A 66 -10.67 13.58 -3.76
N TRP A 67 -11.93 13.66 -4.20
CA TRP A 67 -12.26 14.17 -5.53
C TRP A 67 -11.95 15.65 -5.68
N GLN A 68 -12.18 16.43 -4.62
CA GLN A 68 -11.81 17.85 -4.59
C GLN A 68 -10.28 18.00 -4.64
N TYR A 69 -9.54 17.23 -3.84
CA TYR A 69 -8.07 17.23 -3.85
C TYR A 69 -7.50 16.81 -5.21
N LEU A 70 -8.10 15.82 -5.88
CA LEU A 70 -7.71 15.41 -7.22
C LEU A 70 -7.92 16.55 -8.23
N ARG A 71 -9.09 17.16 -8.23
CA ARG A 71 -9.47 18.21 -9.17
C ARG A 71 -8.59 19.44 -9.02
N TYR A 72 -8.57 20.04 -7.86
CA TYR A 72 -7.81 21.28 -7.63
C TYR A 72 -6.30 21.01 -7.53
N GLY A 73 -5.89 19.85 -7.07
CA GLY A 73 -4.52 19.40 -7.11
C GLY A 73 -3.99 19.22 -8.53
N TRP A 74 -4.84 18.81 -9.48
CA TRP A 74 -4.47 18.73 -10.89
C TRP A 74 -4.15 20.12 -11.46
N ASP A 75 -4.96 21.13 -11.13
CA ASP A 75 -4.71 22.53 -11.53
C ASP A 75 -3.40 23.03 -10.93
N ALA A 76 -3.14 22.73 -9.65
CA ALA A 76 -1.86 23.01 -9.01
C ALA A 76 -0.70 22.29 -9.70
N ALA A 77 -0.83 20.99 -10.03
CA ALA A 77 0.22 20.26 -10.73
C ALA A 77 0.57 20.90 -12.07
N GLN A 78 -0.43 21.29 -12.85
CA GLN A 78 -0.19 21.98 -14.14
C GLN A 78 0.57 23.29 -13.99
N ALA A 79 0.31 24.03 -12.91
CA ALA A 79 0.98 25.32 -12.67
C ALA A 79 2.46 25.17 -12.30
N TYR A 80 2.85 24.04 -11.69
CA TYR A 80 4.22 23.81 -11.22
C TYR A 80 5.03 22.83 -12.08
N LEU A 81 4.42 22.18 -13.08
CA LEU A 81 5.17 21.39 -14.05
C LEU A 81 6.06 22.28 -14.93
N PRO A 82 7.22 21.78 -15.39
CA PRO A 82 7.73 20.42 -15.23
C PRO A 82 8.56 20.17 -13.96
N TRP A 83 8.93 21.19 -13.19
CA TRP A 83 9.93 21.08 -12.13
C TRP A 83 9.36 20.79 -10.73
N GLY A 84 8.08 21.08 -10.54
CA GLY A 84 7.43 21.03 -9.23
C GLY A 84 7.66 22.29 -8.40
N SER A 85 6.99 22.35 -7.25
CA SER A 85 6.99 23.48 -6.33
C SER A 85 7.98 23.35 -5.16
N GLY A 86 8.61 22.20 -5.05
CA GLY A 86 9.50 21.84 -3.96
C GLY A 86 8.88 20.80 -3.01
N TRP A 87 9.74 19.94 -2.46
CA TRP A 87 9.31 18.84 -1.60
C TRP A 87 8.67 19.37 -0.30
N GLY A 88 7.51 18.81 0.08
CA GLY A 88 6.75 19.22 1.27
C GLY A 88 5.95 20.50 1.11
N SER A 89 5.82 21.04 -0.10
CA SER A 89 5.13 22.31 -0.37
C SER A 89 3.62 22.13 -0.64
N PHE A 90 3.10 20.91 -0.77
CA PHE A 90 1.71 20.65 -1.15
C PHE A 90 0.71 21.54 -0.40
N LYS A 91 0.78 21.58 0.92
CA LYS A 91 -0.14 22.36 1.76
C LYS A 91 -0.21 23.84 1.36
N SER A 92 0.95 24.45 1.08
CA SER A 92 1.03 25.88 0.78
C SER A 92 0.66 26.20 -0.66
N VAL A 93 0.95 25.28 -1.60
CA VAL A 93 0.69 25.53 -3.03
C VAL A 93 -0.69 25.07 -3.49
N TYR A 94 -1.33 24.14 -2.76
CA TYR A 94 -2.68 23.68 -3.03
C TYR A 94 -3.74 24.74 -2.67
N ALA A 95 -3.58 25.42 -1.53
CA ALA A 95 -4.57 26.35 -0.98
C ALA A 95 -5.05 27.43 -1.97
N PRO A 96 -4.19 28.06 -2.81
CA PRO A 96 -4.64 29.05 -3.80
C PRO A 96 -5.56 28.49 -4.91
N PHE A 97 -5.52 27.17 -5.15
CA PHE A 97 -6.34 26.52 -6.18
C PHE A 97 -7.69 26.02 -5.63
N GLU A 98 -7.86 26.00 -4.31
CA GLU A 98 -9.11 25.60 -3.69
C GLU A 98 -10.07 26.79 -3.63
N PRO A 99 -11.24 26.73 -4.30
CA PRO A 99 -12.24 27.81 -4.25
C PRO A 99 -12.74 28.04 -2.81
N VAL A 100 -12.98 29.30 -2.44
CA VAL A 100 -13.47 29.67 -1.11
C VAL A 100 -14.73 28.91 -0.71
N GLY A 101 -15.63 28.61 -1.65
CA GLY A 101 -16.84 27.83 -1.41
C GLY A 101 -16.60 26.31 -1.21
N ALA A 102 -15.40 25.80 -1.56
CA ALA A 102 -15.01 24.40 -1.34
C ALA A 102 -14.17 24.23 -0.08
N MET A 103 -13.62 25.33 0.46
CA MET A 103 -12.80 25.29 1.67
C MET A 103 -13.61 24.74 2.85
N ARG A 104 -13.00 23.80 3.56
CA ARG A 104 -13.51 23.21 4.80
C ARG A 104 -12.68 23.72 5.98
N GLU A 105 -13.19 23.46 7.21
CA GLU A 105 -12.45 23.78 8.44
C GLU A 105 -11.15 22.97 8.60
N VAL A 106 -10.99 21.91 7.81
CA VAL A 106 -9.82 21.02 7.83
C VAL A 106 -8.92 21.34 6.64
N PHE A 107 -7.68 21.69 6.92
CA PHE A 107 -6.67 21.95 5.87
C PHE A 107 -6.26 20.66 5.17
N ALA A 108 -6.14 20.70 3.84
CA ALA A 108 -5.55 19.64 3.04
C ALA A 108 -4.05 19.52 3.36
N LEU A 109 -3.66 18.48 4.09
CA LEU A 109 -2.25 18.21 4.41
C LEU A 109 -1.58 17.41 3.30
N HIS A 110 -2.33 16.56 2.61
CA HIS A 110 -1.89 15.68 1.53
C HIS A 110 -2.97 15.57 0.45
N ALA A 111 -2.55 15.27 -0.78
CA ALA A 111 -3.46 15.09 -1.93
C ALA A 111 -4.28 13.79 -1.89
N HIS A 112 -4.03 12.89 -0.93
CA HIS A 112 -4.56 11.51 -0.91
C HIS A 112 -4.33 10.74 -2.22
N ASN A 113 -3.24 11.09 -2.90
CA ASN A 113 -2.73 10.43 -4.09
C ASN A 113 -1.24 10.78 -4.23
N ASP A 114 -0.36 9.79 -4.01
CA ASP A 114 1.09 10.02 -4.03
C ASP A 114 1.61 10.49 -5.40
N LEU A 115 0.99 10.05 -6.50
CA LEU A 115 1.41 10.49 -7.85
C LEU A 115 1.10 11.97 -8.07
N LEU A 116 -0.10 12.41 -7.68
CA LEU A 116 -0.51 13.80 -7.82
C LEU A 116 0.36 14.71 -6.96
N GLU A 117 0.59 14.33 -5.71
CA GLU A 117 1.41 15.10 -4.79
C GLU A 117 2.88 15.16 -5.26
N THR A 118 3.40 14.05 -5.81
CA THR A 118 4.73 14.01 -6.45
C THR A 118 4.78 14.91 -7.69
N ALA A 119 3.72 14.96 -8.49
CA ALA A 119 3.65 15.86 -9.64
C ALA A 119 3.69 17.33 -9.23
N ILE A 120 2.98 17.69 -8.15
CA ILE A 120 2.95 19.07 -7.62
C ILE A 120 4.31 19.46 -7.04
N GLU A 121 4.90 18.57 -6.23
CA GLU A 121 6.10 18.91 -5.44
C GLU A 121 7.40 18.72 -6.21
N SER A 122 7.51 17.66 -6.99
CA SER A 122 8.76 17.23 -7.64
C SER A 122 8.67 17.21 -9.16
N GLY A 123 7.49 17.47 -9.71
CA GLY A 123 7.27 17.56 -11.15
C GLY A 123 7.60 16.26 -11.89
N VAL A 124 8.03 16.42 -13.14
CA VAL A 124 8.43 15.31 -14.03
C VAL A 124 9.59 14.49 -13.45
N PRO A 125 10.64 15.07 -12.86
CA PRO A 125 11.73 14.30 -12.26
C PRO A 125 11.25 13.35 -11.17
N GLY A 126 10.35 13.81 -10.29
CA GLY A 126 9.77 12.97 -9.23
C GLY A 126 8.90 11.85 -9.78
N LEU A 127 8.08 12.14 -10.79
CA LEU A 127 7.26 11.12 -11.45
C LEU A 127 8.11 10.05 -12.14
N VAL A 128 9.22 10.43 -12.79
CA VAL A 128 10.15 9.49 -13.41
C VAL A 128 10.78 8.56 -12.36
N LEU A 129 11.21 9.12 -11.21
CA LEU A 129 11.74 8.32 -10.10
C LEU A 129 10.69 7.35 -9.56
N GLN A 130 9.46 7.81 -9.36
CA GLN A 130 8.36 6.97 -8.85
C GLN A 130 7.99 5.86 -9.84
N LEU A 131 7.94 6.16 -11.14
CA LEU A 131 7.72 5.16 -12.19
C LEU A 131 8.87 4.14 -12.24
N THR A 132 10.11 4.60 -12.14
CA THR A 132 11.30 3.71 -12.10
C THR A 132 11.21 2.76 -10.92
N LEU A 133 10.85 3.26 -9.74
CA LEU A 133 10.64 2.44 -8.54
C LEU A 133 9.54 1.40 -8.78
N PHE A 134 8.42 1.80 -9.36
CA PHE A 134 7.31 0.89 -9.70
C PHE A 134 7.76 -0.22 -10.66
N VAL A 135 8.42 0.14 -11.75
CA VAL A 135 8.95 -0.82 -12.73
C VAL A 135 9.94 -1.77 -12.07
N THR A 136 10.83 -1.27 -11.22
CA THR A 136 11.81 -2.09 -10.49
C THR A 136 11.10 -3.12 -9.62
N VAL A 137 10.12 -2.73 -8.82
CA VAL A 137 9.34 -3.66 -7.98
C VAL A 137 8.65 -4.71 -8.83
N VAL A 138 8.01 -4.32 -9.94
CA VAL A 138 7.36 -5.27 -10.85
C VAL A 138 8.37 -6.25 -11.46
N CYS A 139 9.51 -5.76 -11.93
CA CYS A 139 10.55 -6.60 -12.55
C CYS A 139 11.13 -7.59 -11.54
N VAL A 140 11.48 -7.12 -10.33
CA VAL A 140 12.03 -7.97 -9.27
C VAL A 140 11.00 -8.99 -8.81
N THR A 141 9.75 -8.58 -8.65
CA THR A 141 8.63 -9.49 -8.31
C THR A 141 8.48 -10.58 -9.35
N ARG A 142 8.45 -10.22 -10.65
CA ARG A 142 8.34 -11.21 -11.73
C ARG A 142 9.50 -12.18 -11.72
N LYS A 143 10.74 -11.68 -11.58
CA LYS A 143 11.94 -12.52 -11.50
C LYS A 143 11.82 -13.51 -10.33
N SER A 144 11.48 -13.02 -9.15
CA SER A 144 11.33 -13.84 -7.92
C SER A 144 10.23 -14.90 -8.01
N LEU A 145 9.14 -14.62 -8.73
CA LEU A 145 8.04 -15.59 -8.92
C LEU A 145 8.38 -16.67 -9.98
N ILE A 146 9.23 -16.34 -10.94
CA ILE A 146 9.67 -17.28 -11.98
C ILE A 146 10.75 -18.22 -11.43
N ASP A 147 11.62 -17.72 -10.56
CA ASP A 147 12.68 -18.49 -9.90
C ASP A 147 12.05 -19.42 -8.85
N ARG A 148 11.91 -20.69 -9.21
CA ARG A 148 11.38 -21.76 -8.33
C ARG A 148 12.40 -22.25 -7.30
N THR A 149 13.13 -21.34 -6.67
CA THR A 149 14.08 -21.65 -5.61
C THR A 149 13.35 -21.94 -4.29
N PHE A 150 14.07 -22.50 -3.32
CA PHE A 150 13.55 -22.76 -1.97
C PHE A 150 12.95 -21.53 -1.27
N HIS A 151 13.39 -20.33 -1.65
CA HIS A 151 12.94 -19.05 -1.12
C HIS A 151 11.68 -18.47 -1.81
N GLY A 152 11.14 -19.13 -2.84
CA GLY A 152 10.00 -18.64 -3.63
C GLY A 152 8.82 -18.11 -2.83
N PRO A 153 8.31 -18.81 -1.78
CA PRO A 153 7.19 -18.33 -0.98
C PRO A 153 7.49 -17.04 -0.20
N ILE A 154 8.73 -16.92 0.32
CA ILE A 154 9.16 -15.73 1.08
C ILE A 154 9.29 -14.54 0.14
N LEU A 155 9.88 -14.75 -1.02
CA LEU A 155 10.02 -13.73 -2.06
C LEU A 155 8.64 -13.28 -2.59
N GLY A 156 7.71 -14.21 -2.75
CA GLY A 156 6.33 -13.89 -3.12
C GLY A 156 5.62 -13.03 -2.08
N ALA A 157 5.78 -13.34 -0.80
CA ALA A 157 5.23 -12.54 0.30
C ALA A 157 5.87 -11.14 0.36
N ALA A 158 7.18 -11.04 0.21
CA ALA A 158 7.89 -9.78 0.14
C ALA A 158 7.46 -8.94 -1.09
N ALA A 159 7.29 -9.57 -2.24
CA ALA A 159 6.79 -8.94 -3.45
C ALA A 159 5.40 -8.33 -3.26
N LEU A 160 4.48 -9.09 -2.64
CA LEU A 160 3.14 -8.58 -2.29
C LEU A 160 3.22 -7.43 -1.28
N ALA A 161 4.08 -7.54 -0.27
CA ALA A 161 4.28 -6.50 0.73
C ALA A 161 4.82 -5.19 0.12
N ALA A 162 5.61 -5.26 -0.95
CA ALA A 162 6.05 -4.08 -1.71
C ALA A 162 4.96 -3.58 -2.67
N PHE A 163 4.23 -4.46 -3.33
CA PHE A 163 3.23 -4.10 -4.34
C PHE A 163 2.00 -3.40 -3.76
N VAL A 164 1.51 -3.87 -2.59
CA VAL A 164 0.30 -3.33 -1.96
C VAL A 164 0.40 -1.83 -1.65
N PRO A 165 1.45 -1.31 -0.99
CA PRO A 165 1.59 0.14 -0.76
C PRO A 165 1.66 0.94 -2.06
N MET A 166 2.31 0.41 -3.10
CA MET A 166 2.43 1.09 -4.39
C MET A 166 1.08 1.24 -5.09
N VAL A 167 0.25 0.19 -5.10
CA VAL A 167 -1.12 0.28 -5.65
C VAL A 167 -1.98 1.20 -4.77
N HIS A 168 -1.80 1.14 -3.47
CA HIS A 168 -2.54 1.99 -2.54
C HIS A 168 -2.19 3.49 -2.69
N SER A 169 -0.97 3.81 -3.14
CA SER A 169 -0.52 5.18 -3.46
C SER A 169 -1.36 5.88 -4.53
N LEU A 170 -2.13 5.13 -5.33
CA LEU A 170 -3.06 5.69 -6.32
C LEU A 170 -4.31 6.32 -5.68
N VAL A 171 -4.66 5.93 -4.45
CA VAL A 171 -5.88 6.35 -3.75
C VAL A 171 -5.63 6.92 -2.36
N ASP A 172 -4.37 6.91 -1.92
CA ASP A 172 -3.92 7.46 -0.64
C ASP A 172 -2.41 7.77 -0.69
N TYR A 173 -1.77 8.09 0.45
CA TYR A 173 -0.35 8.44 0.56
C TYR A 173 0.44 7.51 1.51
N PRO A 174 0.40 6.17 1.35
CA PRO A 174 1.02 5.25 2.28
C PRO A 174 2.54 5.41 2.36
N LEU A 175 3.21 5.72 1.24
CA LEU A 175 4.66 5.86 1.19
C LEU A 175 5.18 7.16 1.81
N ARG A 176 4.31 8.14 2.09
CA ARG A 176 4.65 9.35 2.87
C ARG A 176 4.53 9.13 4.37
N THR A 177 3.93 8.03 4.80
CA THR A 177 3.90 7.62 6.21
C THR A 177 5.23 6.95 6.56
N HIS A 178 6.01 7.55 7.46
CA HIS A 178 7.38 7.12 7.79
C HIS A 178 7.48 5.63 8.14
N SER A 179 6.54 5.08 8.93
CA SER A 179 6.54 3.67 9.29
C SER A 179 6.35 2.75 8.08
N VAL A 180 5.47 3.12 7.16
CA VAL A 180 5.24 2.34 5.93
C VAL A 180 6.42 2.46 4.98
N ALA A 181 6.99 3.66 4.83
CA ALA A 181 8.16 3.89 4.00
C ALA A 181 9.38 3.07 4.46
N VAL A 182 9.64 3.00 5.77
CA VAL A 182 10.74 2.19 6.32
C VAL A 182 10.52 0.70 6.05
N VAL A 183 9.32 0.18 6.31
CA VAL A 183 9.01 -1.24 6.02
C VAL A 183 9.11 -1.52 4.53
N PHE A 184 8.61 -0.62 3.68
CA PHE A 184 8.72 -0.73 2.23
C PHE A 184 10.18 -0.77 1.77
N ALA A 185 11.03 0.11 2.29
CA ALA A 185 12.46 0.15 1.96
C ALA A 185 13.19 -1.14 2.37
N LEU A 186 12.88 -1.69 3.55
CA LEU A 186 13.44 -2.97 4.00
C LEU A 186 13.01 -4.13 3.10
N VAL A 187 11.73 -4.20 2.77
CA VAL A 187 11.20 -5.23 1.85
C VAL A 187 11.82 -5.11 0.47
N LEU A 188 11.94 -3.89 -0.05
CA LEU A 188 12.57 -3.64 -1.35
C LEU A 188 14.05 -4.05 -1.36
N SER A 189 14.80 -3.71 -0.29
CA SER A 189 16.20 -4.09 -0.13
C SER A 189 16.36 -5.61 -0.11
N PHE A 190 15.48 -6.32 0.58
CA PHE A 190 15.47 -7.78 0.61
C PHE A 190 15.21 -8.37 -0.80
N LEU A 191 14.22 -7.84 -1.52
CA LEU A 191 13.91 -8.29 -2.89
C LEU A 191 15.08 -8.05 -3.85
N LEU A 192 15.74 -6.90 -3.76
CA LEU A 192 16.88 -6.55 -4.62
C LEU A 192 18.09 -7.45 -4.32
N ALA A 193 18.40 -7.68 -3.04
CA ALA A 193 19.48 -8.59 -2.64
C ALA A 193 19.24 -10.01 -3.17
N SER A 194 18.03 -10.54 -2.97
CA SER A 194 17.67 -11.86 -3.46
C SER A 194 17.71 -11.99 -5.00
N ALA A 195 17.46 -10.89 -5.71
CA ALA A 195 17.55 -10.88 -7.18
C ALA A 195 18.99 -10.83 -7.70
N SER A 196 19.96 -10.33 -6.90
CA SER A 196 21.38 -10.31 -7.23
C SER A 196 22.05 -11.67 -7.01
N ASP A 197 21.64 -12.42 -5.98
CA ASP A 197 22.20 -13.72 -5.66
C ASP A 197 21.79 -14.82 -6.67
N ALA A 198 20.83 -14.54 -7.53
CA ALA A 198 20.33 -15.45 -8.57
C ALA A 198 21.06 -15.29 -9.93
N GLN A 199 22.14 -14.52 -9.98
CA GLN A 199 23.01 -14.36 -11.16
C GLN A 199 24.31 -15.15 -11.00
#